data_db2c21902f03de91e741352a97957d85
#
_entry.id   db2c21902f03de91e741352a97957d85
#
_cell.length_a   1.000
_cell.length_b   1.000
_cell.length_c   1.000
_cell.angle_alpha   90.00
_cell.angle_beta   90.00
_cell.angle_gamma   90.00
#
_symmetry.space_group_name_H-M   'P 1'
#
loop_
_entity.id
_entity.type
_entity.pdbx_description
1 polymer ?
#
loop_
_entity_poly.entity_id
_entity_poly.type
_entity_poly.pdbx_seq_one_letter_code
_entity_poly.pdbx_strand_id
1 'polypeptide(L)'
;EILRCLVGSEMCIRDSMKTEGLKVGIDGDSVYAENTSLGGDDGIAVAYALALLDSEDIRHPRLEVIITVDEEVGMDGAREIDLSMLQGHRMINLDSEDEGIFLTSCAGGARVNCRFPMKKQELTGVRYEVEVSGLLGGHSGGEIHKERGNSNCILGRLLWKLSEKMPVGLVSADGGLADNAIPRQTKAAVVVEEKDAESLEPVSYTHLRAHETSQDLV
;
A
#
# COMPACT_ATOMS: atom_id res chain seq x y z
N GLU A 1 16.09 -15.78 12.10
CA GLU A 1 14.88 -14.95 11.95
C GLU A 1 14.85 -14.39 10.56
N ILE A 2 13.76 -14.64 9.84
CA ILE A 2 13.63 -14.32 8.43
C ILE A 2 13.24 -12.85 8.34
N LEU A 3 14.12 -12.00 7.80
CA LEU A 3 13.76 -10.65 7.36
C LEU A 3 12.68 -10.79 6.29
N ARG A 4 11.45 -10.44 6.63
CA ARG A 4 10.35 -10.39 5.67
C ARG A 4 10.47 -9.09 4.88
N CYS A 5 10.78 -9.22 3.62
CA CYS A 5 10.68 -8.13 2.66
C CYS A 5 9.21 -7.78 2.42
N LEU A 6 8.80 -6.59 2.81
CA LEU A 6 7.55 -5.97 2.39
C LEU A 6 7.90 -4.65 1.71
N VAL A 7 8.36 -4.74 0.48
CA VAL A 7 8.42 -3.56 -0.39
C VAL A 7 7.11 -3.45 -1.15
N GLY A 8 6.49 -2.28 -1.07
CA GLY A 8 5.25 -1.99 -1.77
C GLY A 8 5.32 -2.25 -3.26
N SER A 9 4.23 -2.75 -3.80
CA SER A 9 3.79 -2.83 -5.19
C SER A 9 4.47 -3.80 -6.15
N GLU A 10 5.63 -4.35 -5.87
CA GLU A 10 6.17 -5.44 -6.70
C GLU A 10 6.17 -6.73 -5.89
N MET A 11 5.15 -7.52 -6.12
CA MET A 11 5.02 -8.85 -5.53
C MET A 11 6.32 -9.64 -5.67
N CYS A 12 6.79 -10.19 -4.55
CA CYS A 12 7.80 -11.23 -4.58
C CYS A 12 7.43 -12.26 -5.65
N ILE A 13 8.21 -12.34 -6.70
CA ILE A 13 7.97 -13.23 -7.85
C ILE A 13 8.12 -14.71 -7.45
N ARG A 14 8.44 -15.01 -6.19
CA ARG A 14 8.66 -16.37 -5.68
C ARG A 14 7.79 -16.69 -4.48
N ASP A 15 6.98 -17.73 -4.65
CA ASP A 15 6.17 -18.34 -3.59
C ASP A 15 6.99 -19.11 -2.55
N SER A 16 8.31 -19.24 -2.72
CA SER A 16 9.18 -20.09 -1.91
C SER A 16 9.88 -19.40 -0.74
N MET A 17 9.63 -18.10 -0.51
CA MET A 17 10.25 -17.31 0.57
C MET A 17 10.00 -17.86 1.98
N LYS A 18 9.01 -18.75 2.15
CA LYS A 18 8.76 -19.44 3.43
C LYS A 18 9.72 -20.60 3.68
N THR A 19 10.33 -21.13 2.64
CA THR A 19 11.12 -22.37 2.68
C THR A 19 12.55 -22.19 2.20
N GLU A 20 12.84 -21.18 1.39
CA GLU A 20 14.17 -20.88 0.86
C GLU A 20 14.65 -19.51 1.35
N GLY A 21 15.88 -19.43 1.83
CA GLY A 21 16.54 -18.15 2.16
C GLY A 21 16.90 -17.36 0.90
N LEU A 22 17.16 -16.07 1.07
CA LEU A 22 17.65 -15.21 0.00
C LEU A 22 19.05 -15.67 -0.47
N LYS A 23 19.24 -15.67 -1.79
CA LYS A 23 20.57 -15.86 -2.40
C LYS A 23 21.13 -14.48 -2.69
N VAL A 24 21.95 -13.99 -1.78
CA VAL A 24 22.54 -12.66 -1.86
C VAL A 24 23.83 -12.69 -2.64
N GLY A 25 24.01 -11.75 -3.56
CA GLY A 25 25.22 -11.52 -4.34
C GLY A 25 25.69 -10.07 -4.26
N ILE A 26 26.89 -9.81 -4.76
CA ILE A 26 27.49 -8.48 -4.86
C ILE A 26 27.81 -8.20 -6.32
N ASP A 27 27.40 -7.06 -6.82
CA ASP A 27 27.73 -6.55 -8.15
C ASP A 27 28.22 -5.09 -8.03
N GLY A 28 29.54 -4.91 -8.18
CA GLY A 28 30.18 -3.63 -7.90
C GLY A 28 29.96 -3.17 -6.47
N ASP A 29 29.30 -2.03 -6.30
CA ASP A 29 28.98 -1.43 -4.99
C ASP A 29 27.56 -1.79 -4.51
N SER A 30 26.86 -2.66 -5.24
CA SER A 30 25.47 -3.03 -4.95
C SER A 30 25.36 -4.44 -4.40
N VAL A 31 24.50 -4.61 -3.41
CA VAL A 31 24.07 -5.93 -2.90
C VAL A 31 22.70 -6.25 -3.50
N TYR A 32 22.54 -7.43 -4.06
CA TYR A 32 21.28 -7.85 -4.69
C TYR A 32 20.88 -9.27 -4.25
N ALA A 33 19.63 -9.63 -4.46
CA ALA A 33 19.14 -10.98 -4.31
C ALA A 33 18.74 -11.59 -5.66
N GLU A 34 19.15 -12.85 -5.91
CA GLU A 34 18.84 -13.55 -7.14
C GLU A 34 17.34 -13.84 -7.26
N ASN A 35 16.73 -13.39 -8.38
CA ASN A 35 15.33 -13.66 -8.75
C ASN A 35 14.28 -13.23 -7.72
N THR A 36 14.59 -12.26 -6.86
CA THR A 36 13.66 -11.70 -5.89
C THR A 36 14.10 -10.29 -5.50
N SER A 37 13.23 -9.52 -4.87
CA SER A 37 13.61 -8.24 -4.27
C SER A 37 14.43 -8.48 -3.01
N LEU A 38 15.44 -7.64 -2.78
CA LEU A 38 16.19 -7.57 -1.53
C LEU A 38 15.58 -6.46 -0.68
N GLY A 39 14.94 -6.81 0.44
CA GLY A 39 14.53 -5.84 1.44
C GLY A 39 15.72 -5.49 2.32
N GLY A 40 16.13 -4.23 2.26
CA GLY A 40 17.21 -3.70 3.11
C GLY A 40 16.74 -2.71 4.16
N ASP A 41 15.47 -2.53 4.25
CA ASP A 41 14.78 -1.52 5.03
C ASP A 41 14.38 -2.04 6.43
N ASP A 42 14.98 -1.52 7.52
CA ASP A 42 16.20 -0.70 7.46
C ASP A 42 17.41 -1.47 8.07
N GLY A 43 17.89 -2.48 7.37
CA GLY A 43 19.02 -3.31 7.80
C GLY A 43 20.34 -2.55 7.93
N ILE A 44 20.51 -1.44 7.16
CA ILE A 44 21.73 -0.63 7.24
C ILE A 44 21.81 0.12 8.57
N ALA A 45 20.70 0.58 9.13
CA ALA A 45 20.67 1.20 10.45
C ALA A 45 21.10 0.21 11.55
N VAL A 46 20.63 -1.03 11.46
CA VAL A 46 21.08 -2.11 12.37
C VAL A 46 22.58 -2.35 12.24
N ALA A 47 23.10 -2.39 11.01
CA ALA A 47 24.52 -2.57 10.77
C ALA A 47 25.37 -1.40 11.33
N TYR A 48 24.94 -0.15 11.14
CA TYR A 48 25.62 1.01 11.72
C TYR A 48 25.58 1.01 13.24
N ALA A 49 24.45 0.67 13.84
CA ALA A 49 24.33 0.59 15.29
C ALA A 49 25.30 -0.45 15.87
N LEU A 50 25.37 -1.64 15.28
CA LEU A 50 26.29 -2.69 15.69
C LEU A 50 27.74 -2.28 15.48
N ALA A 51 28.09 -1.68 14.36
CA ALA A 51 29.44 -1.21 14.07
C ALA A 51 29.91 -0.15 15.07
N LEU A 52 29.03 0.80 15.43
CA LEU A 52 29.33 1.83 16.43
C LEU A 52 29.53 1.22 17.83
N LEU A 53 28.70 0.25 18.22
CA LEU A 53 28.79 -0.40 19.53
C LEU A 53 30.03 -1.31 19.65
N ASP A 54 30.49 -1.90 18.54
CA ASP A 54 31.68 -2.75 18.48
C ASP A 54 32.98 -1.95 18.33
N SER A 55 32.90 -0.67 17.94
CA SER A 55 34.08 0.15 17.66
C SER A 55 34.74 0.69 18.94
N GLU A 56 36.07 0.53 19.03
CA GLU A 56 36.88 1.17 20.07
C GLU A 56 37.44 2.55 19.64
N ASP A 57 37.45 2.85 18.34
CA ASP A 57 38.10 4.03 17.76
C ASP A 57 37.14 5.20 17.53
N ILE A 58 35.83 4.94 17.42
CA ILE A 58 34.81 5.95 17.16
C ILE A 58 34.34 6.57 18.48
N ARG A 59 34.65 7.85 18.67
CA ARG A 59 34.17 8.60 19.83
C ARG A 59 32.70 8.91 19.70
N HIS A 60 31.89 8.45 20.62
CA HIS A 60 30.45 8.71 20.67
C HIS A 60 29.99 8.98 22.13
N PRO A 61 28.90 9.75 22.33
CA PRO A 61 28.23 9.80 23.63
C PRO A 61 27.62 8.44 23.96
N ARG A 62 26.96 8.34 25.11
CA ARG A 62 26.14 7.15 25.41
C ARG A 62 25.13 6.91 24.28
N LEU A 63 25.16 5.72 23.74
CA LEU A 63 24.22 5.24 22.70
C LEU A 63 23.19 4.33 23.33
N GLU A 64 21.96 4.47 22.91
CA GLU A 64 20.83 3.62 23.21
C GLU A 64 20.20 3.26 21.87
N VAL A 65 20.29 2.01 21.47
CA VAL A 65 19.80 1.55 20.18
C VAL A 65 18.43 0.90 20.37
N ILE A 66 17.45 1.38 19.63
CA ILE A 66 16.07 0.86 19.63
C ILE A 66 15.83 0.23 18.29
N ILE A 67 15.48 -1.06 18.29
CA ILE A 67 15.08 -1.80 17.09
C ILE A 67 13.68 -2.32 17.34
N THR A 68 12.73 -1.89 16.52
CA THR A 68 11.33 -2.28 16.64
C THR A 68 10.95 -3.31 15.59
N VAL A 69 9.80 -3.95 15.76
CA VAL A 69 9.21 -4.91 14.84
C VAL A 69 7.93 -4.36 14.26
N ASP A 70 7.48 -4.95 13.13
CA ASP A 70 6.18 -4.68 12.52
C ASP A 70 5.96 -3.21 12.10
N GLU A 71 7.01 -2.53 11.65
CA GLU A 71 6.91 -1.17 11.12
C GLU A 71 5.93 -1.12 9.96
N GLU A 72 6.10 -1.99 8.96
CA GLU A 72 5.33 -2.06 7.72
C GLU A 72 3.85 -2.45 7.89
N VAL A 73 3.50 -3.09 8.99
CA VAL A 73 2.12 -3.53 9.25
C VAL A 73 1.38 -2.67 10.28
N GLY A 74 1.99 -1.59 10.72
CA GLY A 74 1.33 -0.62 11.59
C GLY A 74 2.13 -0.15 12.78
N MET A 75 3.44 -0.36 12.80
CA MET A 75 4.35 0.11 13.85
C MET A 75 4.02 -0.46 15.24
N ASP A 76 3.57 -1.72 15.31
CA ASP A 76 3.10 -2.30 16.57
C ASP A 76 4.22 -2.39 17.59
N GLY A 77 5.45 -2.75 17.18
CA GLY A 77 6.60 -2.73 18.06
C GLY A 77 6.88 -1.36 18.67
N ALA A 78 6.77 -0.29 17.87
CA ALA A 78 7.00 1.07 18.35
C ALA A 78 5.89 1.57 19.29
N ARG A 79 4.68 1.03 19.20
CA ARG A 79 3.56 1.37 20.09
C ARG A 79 3.65 0.69 21.45
N GLU A 80 4.14 -0.54 21.47
CA GLU A 80 4.14 -1.39 22.66
C GLU A 80 5.46 -1.31 23.45
N ILE A 81 6.51 -0.70 22.90
CA ILE A 81 7.81 -0.64 23.56
C ILE A 81 7.74 0.24 24.83
N ASP A 82 8.33 -0.27 25.92
CA ASP A 82 8.54 0.53 27.13
C ASP A 82 9.80 1.37 27.01
N LEU A 83 9.62 2.66 26.86
CA LEU A 83 10.70 3.66 26.75
C LEU A 83 11.17 4.21 28.09
N SER A 84 10.62 3.76 29.21
CA SER A 84 10.90 4.31 30.56
C SER A 84 12.35 4.15 31.00
N MET A 85 13.07 3.16 30.44
CA MET A 85 14.48 2.90 30.75
C MET A 85 15.44 3.79 29.97
N LEU A 86 14.99 4.50 28.94
CA LEU A 86 15.84 5.34 28.11
C LEU A 86 16.23 6.61 28.84
N GLN A 87 17.47 7.05 28.62
CA GLN A 87 18.04 8.28 29.17
C GLN A 87 18.42 9.28 28.08
N GLY A 88 18.40 8.87 26.81
CA GLY A 88 18.68 9.73 25.67
C GLY A 88 17.60 10.79 25.47
N HIS A 89 18.05 12.03 25.18
CA HIS A 89 17.16 13.17 24.88
C HIS A 89 17.25 13.60 23.40
N ARG A 90 18.01 12.89 22.59
CA ARG A 90 18.17 13.10 21.16
C ARG A 90 17.94 11.77 20.46
N MET A 91 17.08 11.78 19.48
CA MET A 91 16.78 10.61 18.65
C MET A 91 17.24 10.88 17.22
N ILE A 92 17.89 9.91 16.63
CA ILE A 92 18.21 9.87 15.21
C ILE A 92 17.46 8.67 14.66
N ASN A 93 16.58 8.89 13.69
CA ASN A 93 15.95 7.86 12.91
C ASN A 93 16.73 7.72 11.60
N LEU A 94 17.15 6.49 11.27
CA LEU A 94 17.96 6.19 10.09
C LEU A 94 17.13 5.66 8.92
N ASP A 95 15.83 5.55 9.12
CA ASP A 95 14.88 5.08 8.15
C ASP A 95 14.46 6.22 7.20
N SER A 96 15.35 6.55 6.23
CA SER A 96 15.14 7.57 5.22
C SER A 96 15.81 7.17 3.91
N GLU A 97 15.13 7.38 2.78
CA GLU A 97 15.59 6.96 1.45
C GLU A 97 16.59 7.92 0.80
N ASP A 98 16.54 9.20 1.15
CA ASP A 98 17.31 10.24 0.48
C ASP A 98 18.63 10.54 1.21
N GLU A 99 19.75 10.29 0.52
CA GLU A 99 21.09 10.58 1.04
C GLU A 99 21.30 12.08 1.29
N GLY A 100 21.80 12.42 2.48
CA GLY A 100 22.12 13.81 2.84
C GLY A 100 20.91 14.68 3.19
N ILE A 101 19.70 14.14 3.22
CA ILE A 101 18.48 14.84 3.60
C ILE A 101 18.09 14.48 5.04
N PHE A 102 17.95 15.49 5.88
CA PHE A 102 17.50 15.33 7.26
C PHE A 102 16.06 15.80 7.39
N LEU A 103 15.14 14.85 7.63
CA LEU A 103 13.74 15.14 7.89
C LEU A 103 13.57 15.49 9.37
N THR A 104 12.96 16.63 9.66
CA THR A 104 12.73 17.12 11.02
C THR A 104 11.31 16.91 11.53
N SER A 105 10.43 16.43 10.68
CA SER A 105 9.04 16.13 10.99
C SER A 105 8.46 15.11 10.03
N CYS A 106 7.38 14.48 10.42
CA CYS A 106 6.60 13.57 9.57
C CYS A 106 5.11 13.92 9.61
N ALA A 107 4.38 13.48 8.61
CA ALA A 107 2.93 13.56 8.60
C ALA A 107 2.33 12.52 9.57
N GLY A 108 1.27 12.90 10.26
CA GLY A 108 0.46 11.95 11.01
C GLY A 108 -0.50 11.20 10.06
N GLY A 109 -0.96 10.04 10.49
CA GLY A 109 -1.94 9.24 9.79
C GLY A 109 -3.03 8.71 10.71
N ALA A 110 -4.15 8.32 10.11
CA ALA A 110 -5.21 7.62 10.82
C ALA A 110 -5.80 6.54 9.92
N ARG A 111 -6.04 5.36 10.51
CA ARG A 111 -6.80 4.28 9.84
C ARG A 111 -8.26 4.40 10.21
N VAL A 112 -9.11 4.52 9.21
CA VAL A 112 -10.56 4.61 9.39
C VAL A 112 -11.23 3.38 8.79
N ASN A 113 -11.90 2.60 9.62
CA ASN A 113 -12.69 1.45 9.20
C ASN A 113 -14.17 1.85 9.09
N CYS A 114 -14.66 1.99 7.86
CA CYS A 114 -16.06 2.32 7.60
C CYS A 114 -16.89 1.04 7.44
N ARG A 115 -17.94 0.89 8.24
CA ARG A 115 -18.88 -0.23 8.16
C ARG A 115 -20.25 0.29 7.78
N PHE A 116 -20.75 -0.16 6.64
CA PHE A 116 -22.07 0.23 6.15
C PHE A 116 -23.04 -0.94 6.33
N PRO A 117 -24.17 -0.75 7.03
CA PRO A 117 -25.20 -1.77 7.10
C PRO A 117 -25.85 -1.93 5.73
N MET A 118 -25.81 -3.15 5.18
CA MET A 118 -26.42 -3.48 3.90
C MET A 118 -27.66 -4.34 4.12
N LYS A 119 -28.72 -4.05 3.35
CA LYS A 119 -29.89 -4.92 3.26
C LYS A 119 -29.71 -5.85 2.07
N LYS A 120 -29.73 -7.15 2.32
CA LYS A 120 -29.78 -8.15 1.25
C LYS A 120 -31.19 -8.18 0.67
N GLN A 121 -31.27 -8.18 -0.65
CA GLN A 121 -32.52 -8.30 -1.39
C GLN A 121 -32.34 -9.35 -2.47
N GLU A 122 -33.41 -10.07 -2.80
CA GLU A 122 -33.44 -10.92 -3.99
C GLU A 122 -33.73 -10.03 -5.20
N LEU A 123 -32.85 -10.10 -6.18
CA LEU A 123 -33.00 -9.38 -7.45
C LEU A 123 -32.89 -10.38 -8.60
N THR A 124 -33.89 -10.33 -9.49
CA THR A 124 -33.88 -11.14 -10.73
C THR A 124 -33.45 -10.24 -11.88
N GLY A 125 -32.46 -10.69 -12.67
CA GLY A 125 -31.96 -9.91 -13.80
C GLY A 125 -30.67 -10.48 -14.36
N VAL A 126 -29.98 -9.67 -15.15
CA VAL A 126 -28.71 -10.02 -15.79
C VAL A 126 -27.56 -9.60 -14.89
N ARG A 127 -26.62 -10.53 -14.67
CA ARG A 127 -25.40 -10.25 -13.90
C ARG A 127 -24.30 -9.77 -14.83
N TYR A 128 -23.66 -8.70 -14.43
CA TYR A 128 -22.48 -8.13 -15.09
C TYR A 128 -21.30 -8.08 -14.14
N GLU A 129 -20.11 -8.24 -14.69
CA GLU A 129 -18.85 -7.92 -14.02
C GLU A 129 -18.31 -6.62 -14.58
N VAL A 130 -18.03 -5.69 -13.70
CA VAL A 130 -17.44 -4.38 -14.03
C VAL A 130 -16.06 -4.34 -13.42
N GLU A 131 -15.08 -4.02 -14.22
CA GLU A 131 -13.69 -3.94 -13.80
C GLU A 131 -13.08 -2.59 -14.18
N VAL A 132 -12.38 -1.99 -13.25
CA VAL A 132 -11.46 -0.88 -13.48
C VAL A 132 -10.06 -1.41 -13.27
N SER A 133 -9.21 -1.37 -14.31
CA SER A 133 -7.85 -1.91 -14.26
C SER A 133 -6.89 -1.08 -15.12
N GLY A 134 -5.60 -1.43 -15.08
CA GLY A 134 -4.58 -0.74 -15.88
C GLY A 134 -4.07 0.57 -15.29
N LEU A 135 -4.44 0.91 -14.04
CA LEU A 135 -3.93 2.10 -13.37
C LEU A 135 -2.54 1.85 -12.77
N LEU A 136 -1.78 2.93 -12.60
CA LEU A 136 -0.39 2.84 -12.14
C LEU A 136 -0.26 2.41 -10.67
N GLY A 137 -1.22 2.82 -9.82
CA GLY A 137 -1.09 2.62 -8.38
C GLY A 137 0.04 3.45 -7.78
N GLY A 138 0.48 3.12 -6.57
CA GLY A 138 1.58 3.77 -5.87
C GLY A 138 1.34 3.87 -4.38
N HIS A 139 2.30 4.43 -3.65
CA HIS A 139 2.18 4.64 -2.22
C HIS A 139 1.20 5.78 -1.91
N SER A 140 0.23 5.52 -1.03
CA SER A 140 -0.85 6.49 -0.73
C SER A 140 -0.38 7.74 0.03
N GLY A 141 0.78 7.68 0.67
CA GLY A 141 1.44 8.82 1.31
C GLY A 141 2.49 9.46 0.40
N GLY A 142 3.62 8.81 0.18
CA GLY A 142 4.77 9.35 -0.54
C GLY A 142 4.50 9.74 -2.00
N GLU A 143 3.53 9.11 -2.67
CA GLU A 143 3.22 9.38 -4.06
C GLU A 143 1.85 10.04 -4.30
N ILE A 144 1.15 10.45 -3.25
CA ILE A 144 -0.19 11.06 -3.38
C ILE A 144 -0.17 12.34 -4.24
N HIS A 145 0.93 13.08 -4.21
CA HIS A 145 1.13 14.28 -5.03
C HIS A 145 1.17 14.02 -6.54
N LYS A 146 1.35 12.75 -6.96
CA LYS A 146 1.34 12.35 -8.37
C LYS A 146 -0.07 12.18 -8.95
N GLU A 147 -1.09 12.41 -8.14
CA GLU A 147 -2.51 12.42 -8.54
C GLU A 147 -2.94 11.19 -9.36
N ARG A 148 -2.44 10.02 -8.97
CA ARG A 148 -2.73 8.77 -9.67
C ARG A 148 -4.16 8.31 -9.43
N GLY A 149 -4.77 7.74 -10.46
CA GLY A 149 -6.13 7.23 -10.39
C GLY A 149 -6.30 6.13 -9.34
N ASN A 150 -7.39 6.21 -8.59
CA ASN A 150 -7.81 5.22 -7.60
C ASN A 150 -8.97 4.40 -8.17
N SER A 151 -8.74 3.12 -8.45
CA SER A 151 -9.75 2.25 -9.08
C SER A 151 -11.01 2.08 -8.25
N ASN A 152 -10.91 2.07 -6.92
CA ASN A 152 -12.07 1.99 -6.03
C ASN A 152 -12.96 3.24 -6.16
N CYS A 153 -12.34 4.42 -6.21
CA CYS A 153 -13.08 5.67 -6.38
C CYS A 153 -13.74 5.76 -7.76
N ILE A 154 -13.05 5.33 -8.81
CA ILE A 154 -13.57 5.33 -10.18
C ILE A 154 -14.76 4.38 -10.29
N LEU A 155 -14.61 3.14 -9.83
CA LEU A 155 -15.69 2.15 -9.85
C LEU A 155 -16.87 2.60 -8.98
N GLY A 156 -16.62 3.14 -7.80
CA GLY A 156 -17.67 3.66 -6.92
C GLY A 156 -18.48 4.78 -7.57
N ARG A 157 -17.83 5.73 -8.25
CA ARG A 157 -18.51 6.80 -9.02
C ARG A 157 -19.32 6.23 -10.17
N LEU A 158 -18.78 5.25 -10.90
CA LEU A 158 -19.49 4.57 -11.98
C LEU A 158 -20.76 3.90 -11.46
N LEU A 159 -20.65 3.10 -10.42
CA LEU A 159 -21.81 2.40 -9.83
C LEU A 159 -22.85 3.37 -9.27
N TRP A 160 -22.39 4.46 -8.65
CA TRP A 160 -23.30 5.51 -8.20
C TRP A 160 -24.07 6.15 -9.37
N LYS A 161 -23.38 6.52 -10.45
CA LYS A 161 -24.01 7.08 -11.66
C LYS A 161 -24.97 6.10 -12.33
N LEU A 162 -24.66 4.82 -12.32
CA LEU A 162 -25.59 3.79 -12.80
C LEU A 162 -26.85 3.72 -11.93
N SER A 163 -26.70 3.76 -10.61
CA SER A 163 -27.84 3.72 -9.68
C SER A 163 -28.77 4.94 -9.77
N GLU A 164 -28.29 6.08 -10.27
CA GLU A 164 -29.13 7.26 -10.55
C GLU A 164 -30.04 7.04 -11.78
N LYS A 165 -29.66 6.12 -12.69
CA LYS A 165 -30.38 5.89 -13.96
C LYS A 165 -31.26 4.66 -13.93
N MET A 166 -30.86 3.63 -13.20
CA MET A 166 -31.55 2.35 -13.14
C MET A 166 -31.32 1.66 -11.79
N PRO A 167 -32.23 0.76 -11.36
CA PRO A 167 -31.98 -0.07 -10.20
C PRO A 167 -30.78 -1.00 -10.43
N VAL A 168 -29.78 -0.92 -9.57
CA VAL A 168 -28.57 -1.75 -9.62
C VAL A 168 -28.42 -2.49 -8.30
N GLY A 169 -28.36 -3.81 -8.35
CA GLY A 169 -28.03 -4.64 -7.21
C GLY A 169 -26.53 -4.94 -7.17
N LEU A 170 -25.85 -4.53 -6.09
CA LEU A 170 -24.44 -4.86 -5.88
C LEU A 170 -24.35 -6.27 -5.26
N VAL A 171 -23.68 -7.19 -5.94
CA VAL A 171 -23.45 -8.57 -5.48
C VAL A 171 -22.14 -8.66 -4.71
N SER A 172 -21.08 -8.10 -5.26
CA SER A 172 -19.76 -8.03 -4.63
C SER A 172 -18.96 -6.85 -5.17
N ALA A 173 -18.04 -6.35 -4.37
CA ALA A 173 -17.00 -5.43 -4.80
C ALA A 173 -15.71 -5.80 -4.09
N ASP A 174 -14.61 -5.83 -4.83
CA ASP A 174 -13.30 -6.17 -4.31
C ASP A 174 -12.23 -5.37 -5.06
N GLY A 175 -11.29 -4.77 -4.31
CA GLY A 175 -10.21 -3.99 -4.89
C GLY A 175 -9.30 -3.37 -3.84
N GLY A 176 -8.05 -3.15 -4.25
CA GLY A 176 -6.98 -2.73 -3.37
C GLY A 176 -6.28 -3.91 -2.70
N LEU A 177 -4.95 -3.82 -2.59
CA LEU A 177 -4.11 -4.89 -2.01
C LEU A 177 -3.67 -4.56 -0.59
N ALA A 178 -3.46 -3.27 -0.31
CA ALA A 178 -3.00 -2.79 0.99
C ALA A 178 -3.60 -1.41 1.28
N ASP A 179 -3.69 -1.04 2.55
CA ASP A 179 -4.28 0.22 2.99
C ASP A 179 -3.36 1.45 2.75
N ASN A 180 -2.06 1.21 2.55
CA ASN A 180 -1.07 2.21 2.17
C ASN A 180 -0.79 2.27 0.66
N ALA A 181 -1.55 1.54 -0.17
CA ALA A 181 -1.39 1.52 -1.61
C ALA A 181 -2.61 2.11 -2.34
N ILE A 182 -2.38 2.96 -3.35
CA ILE A 182 -3.43 3.46 -4.24
C ILE A 182 -3.93 2.29 -5.09
N PRO A 183 -5.22 1.93 -5.02
CA PRO A 183 -5.76 0.80 -5.77
C PRO A 183 -5.62 0.96 -7.28
N ARG A 184 -4.99 -0.01 -7.94
CA ARG A 184 -4.78 -0.03 -9.39
C ARG A 184 -5.82 -0.84 -10.16
N GLN A 185 -6.54 -1.69 -9.45
CA GLN A 185 -7.56 -2.58 -10.02
C GLN A 185 -8.68 -2.81 -9.01
N THR A 186 -9.91 -2.78 -9.49
CA THR A 186 -11.11 -3.05 -8.68
C THR A 186 -12.14 -3.73 -9.56
N LYS A 187 -12.83 -4.73 -9.02
CA LYS A 187 -13.89 -5.49 -9.67
C LYS A 187 -15.18 -5.38 -8.87
N ALA A 188 -16.31 -5.33 -9.54
CA ALA A 188 -17.62 -5.48 -8.93
C ALA A 188 -18.50 -6.42 -9.77
N ALA A 189 -19.31 -7.20 -9.10
CA ALA A 189 -20.41 -7.91 -9.72
C ALA A 189 -21.72 -7.19 -9.38
N VAL A 190 -22.49 -6.87 -10.41
CA VAL A 190 -23.77 -6.18 -10.29
C VAL A 190 -24.87 -6.95 -11.01
N VAL A 191 -26.11 -6.77 -10.57
CA VAL A 191 -27.30 -7.29 -11.25
C VAL A 191 -28.19 -6.11 -11.61
N VAL A 192 -28.67 -6.08 -12.86
CA VAL A 192 -29.66 -5.12 -13.36
C VAL A 192 -30.85 -5.88 -13.93
N GLU A 193 -32.04 -5.27 -13.90
CA GLU A 193 -33.22 -5.88 -14.51
C GLU A 193 -33.03 -6.08 -16.03
N GLU A 194 -33.64 -7.11 -16.60
CA GLU A 194 -33.50 -7.45 -18.02
C GLU A 194 -33.83 -6.31 -18.97
N LYS A 195 -34.84 -5.51 -18.63
CA LYS A 195 -35.27 -4.32 -19.42
C LYS A 195 -34.20 -3.22 -19.49
N ASP A 196 -33.30 -3.16 -18.51
CA ASP A 196 -32.25 -2.12 -18.38
C ASP A 196 -30.89 -2.61 -18.88
N ALA A 197 -30.76 -3.93 -19.18
CA ALA A 197 -29.51 -4.57 -19.58
C ALA A 197 -28.88 -3.93 -20.83
N GLU A 198 -29.66 -3.65 -21.86
CA GLU A 198 -29.19 -3.01 -23.10
C GLU A 198 -28.70 -1.56 -22.89
N SER A 199 -29.16 -0.91 -21.82
CA SER A 199 -28.81 0.47 -21.52
C SER A 199 -27.51 0.59 -20.70
N LEU A 200 -26.98 -0.50 -20.18
CA LEU A 200 -25.81 -0.50 -19.29
C LEU A 200 -24.51 -0.16 -20.04
N GLU A 201 -24.26 -0.80 -21.17
CA GLU A 201 -23.02 -0.65 -21.94
C GLU A 201 -22.76 0.80 -22.40
N PRO A 202 -23.71 1.51 -23.02
CA PRO A 202 -23.48 2.90 -23.42
C PRO A 202 -23.21 3.84 -22.25
N VAL A 203 -23.83 3.60 -21.10
CA VAL A 203 -23.65 4.44 -19.91
C VAL A 203 -22.26 4.24 -19.31
N SER A 204 -21.80 3.00 -19.17
CA SER A 204 -20.47 2.70 -18.63
C SER A 204 -19.37 3.29 -19.50
N TYR A 205 -19.46 3.12 -20.81
CA TYR A 205 -18.47 3.64 -21.76
C TYR A 205 -18.40 5.17 -21.80
N THR A 206 -19.54 5.86 -21.78
CA THR A 206 -19.59 7.32 -21.81
C THR A 206 -18.98 7.94 -20.54
N HIS A 207 -19.19 7.31 -19.39
CA HIS A 207 -18.64 7.80 -18.13
C HIS A 207 -17.14 7.55 -18.01
N LEU A 208 -16.64 6.41 -18.50
CA LEU A 208 -15.20 6.12 -18.51
C LEU A 208 -14.44 7.09 -19.43
N ARG A 209 -14.99 7.46 -20.60
CA ARG A 209 -14.35 8.43 -21.49
C ARG A 209 -14.33 9.86 -20.96
N ALA A 210 -15.33 10.26 -20.21
CA ALA A 210 -15.41 11.62 -19.64
C ALA A 210 -14.32 11.88 -18.56
N HIS A 211 -13.68 10.85 -18.06
CA HIS A 211 -12.67 10.92 -16.99
C HIS A 211 -11.26 10.47 -17.43
N GLU A 212 -11.00 10.43 -18.73
CA GLU A 212 -9.67 10.07 -19.26
C GLU A 212 -8.63 11.20 -19.14
N THR A 213 -9.01 12.39 -18.71
CA THR A 213 -8.03 13.45 -18.42
C THR A 213 -7.59 13.35 -16.96
N SER A 214 -6.31 13.47 -16.71
CA SER A 214 -5.70 13.36 -15.37
C SER A 214 -6.27 14.33 -14.33
N GLN A 215 -6.97 15.38 -14.74
CA GLN A 215 -7.61 16.37 -13.87
C GLN A 215 -8.97 15.90 -13.31
N ASP A 216 -9.59 14.90 -13.92
CA ASP A 216 -10.93 14.43 -13.55
C ASP A 216 -10.90 13.15 -12.67
N LEU A 217 -9.71 12.65 -12.35
CA LEU A 217 -9.50 11.40 -11.61
C LEU A 217 -9.23 11.60 -10.11
N VAL A 218 -9.36 12.82 -9.61
CA VAL A 218 -9.16 13.16 -8.18
C VAL A 218 -10.48 13.14 -7.43
#